data_9184b12cdbb57385c854195b402ecf54
#
_entry.id   9184b12cdbb57385c854195b402ecf54
#
_cell.length_a   1.000
_cell.length_b   1.000
_cell.length_c   1.000
_cell.angle_alpha   90.00
_cell.angle_beta   90.00
_cell.angle_gamma   90.00
#
_symmetry.space_group_name_H-M   'P 1'
#
loop_
_entity.id
_entity.type
_entity.pdbx_description
1 polymer ?
#
loop_
_entity_poly.entity_id
_entity_poly.type
_entity_poly.pdbx_seq_one_letter_code
_entity_poly.pdbx_strand_id
1 'polypeptide(L)'
;MTITYNGNTYMVMDDSIYCDFSIVANTVDVACEILKSFDGMTDYTFNIDKYHNMVILRRSVVVVGDSITVKIKLREKTEAELAQEELEALRQAMADLATTTNKTTTAKINKILNTEGVK
;
A
#
# COMPACT_ATOMS: atom_id res chain seq x y z
N MET A 1 -2.83 -23.55 4.87
CA MET A 1 -3.17 -22.32 4.17
C MET A 1 -1.94 -21.47 4.01
N THR A 2 -1.89 -20.69 2.98
CA THR A 2 -0.72 -19.84 2.68
C THR A 2 -1.15 -18.41 2.38
N ILE A 3 -0.23 -17.47 2.58
CA ILE A 3 -0.36 -16.10 2.11
C ILE A 3 0.83 -15.81 1.22
N THR A 4 0.58 -15.17 0.09
CA THR A 4 1.61 -14.74 -0.86
C THR A 4 1.55 -13.23 -1.04
N TYR A 5 2.69 -12.60 -0.83
CA TYR A 5 2.83 -11.17 -0.99
C TYR A 5 4.23 -10.86 -1.51
N ASN A 6 4.29 -10.02 -2.52
CA ASN A 6 5.55 -9.53 -3.08
C ASN A 6 6.52 -10.66 -3.47
N GLY A 7 5.97 -11.76 -4.01
CA GLY A 7 6.74 -12.92 -4.43
C GLY A 7 7.14 -13.89 -3.33
N ASN A 8 6.79 -13.59 -2.09
CA ASN A 8 7.08 -14.44 -0.94
C ASN A 8 5.80 -15.15 -0.47
N THR A 9 5.92 -16.45 -0.18
CA THR A 9 4.82 -17.25 0.32
C THR A 9 5.12 -17.71 1.74
N TYR A 10 4.15 -17.52 2.63
CA TYR A 10 4.26 -17.91 4.02
C TYR A 10 3.12 -18.86 4.40
N MET A 11 3.43 -19.80 5.29
CA MET A 11 2.42 -20.68 5.86
C MET A 11 1.70 -19.94 6.98
N VAL A 12 0.37 -19.96 6.96
CA VAL A 12 -0.45 -19.37 8.00
C VAL A 12 -1.07 -20.46 8.86
N MET A 13 -1.39 -20.11 10.10
CA MET A 13 -2.05 -21.05 11.03
C MET A 13 -3.45 -21.41 10.54
N ASP A 14 -3.92 -22.59 10.93
CA ASP A 14 -5.20 -23.14 10.43
C ASP A 14 -6.42 -22.32 10.83
N ASP A 15 -6.34 -21.56 11.90
CA ASP A 15 -7.41 -20.66 12.35
C ASP A 15 -7.40 -19.30 11.64
N SER A 16 -6.48 -19.11 10.72
CA SER A 16 -6.34 -17.85 10.00
C SER A 16 -7.43 -17.66 8.96
N ILE A 17 -7.82 -16.41 8.79
CA ILE A 17 -8.71 -15.97 7.71
C ILE A 17 -8.00 -14.86 6.92
N TYR A 18 -8.54 -14.48 5.78
CA TYR A 18 -7.89 -13.53 4.87
C TYR A 18 -7.58 -12.18 5.52
N CYS A 19 -8.38 -11.75 6.48
CA CYS A 19 -8.23 -10.43 7.12
C CYS A 19 -7.66 -10.52 8.55
N ASP A 20 -7.37 -11.72 9.03
CA ASP A 20 -6.80 -11.95 10.37
C ASP A 20 -6.04 -13.25 10.35
N PHE A 21 -4.74 -13.16 10.07
CA PHE A 21 -3.91 -14.35 9.92
C PHE A 21 -2.68 -14.28 10.79
N SER A 22 -2.15 -15.46 11.09
CA SER A 22 -0.98 -15.64 11.94
C SER A 22 0.06 -16.50 11.23
N ILE A 23 1.32 -16.08 11.28
CA ILE A 23 2.44 -16.78 10.68
C ILE A 23 3.39 -17.19 11.81
N VAL A 24 3.75 -18.46 11.86
CA VAL A 24 4.69 -18.98 12.86
C VAL A 24 6.11 -18.67 12.42
N ALA A 25 6.91 -18.11 13.31
CA ALA A 25 8.32 -17.81 13.07
C ALA A 25 9.19 -18.65 14.01
N ASN A 26 10.43 -18.93 13.58
CA ASN A 26 11.37 -19.70 14.37
C ASN A 26 12.08 -18.87 15.43
N THR A 27 12.32 -17.60 15.11
CA THR A 27 13.02 -16.65 15.99
C THR A 27 12.31 -15.31 15.96
N VAL A 28 12.62 -14.47 16.95
CA VAL A 28 12.11 -13.08 17.00
C VAL A 28 12.63 -12.29 15.81
N ASP A 29 13.87 -12.51 15.40
CA ASP A 29 14.45 -11.81 14.25
C ASP A 29 13.71 -12.13 12.96
N VAL A 30 13.39 -13.42 12.74
CA VAL A 30 12.61 -13.85 11.59
C VAL A 30 11.21 -13.26 11.65
N ALA A 31 10.60 -13.24 12.83
CA ALA A 31 9.28 -12.63 13.01
C ALA A 31 9.29 -11.14 12.66
N CYS A 32 10.32 -10.42 13.07
CA CYS A 32 10.49 -9.00 12.74
C CYS A 32 10.69 -8.79 11.24
N GLU A 33 11.45 -9.64 10.58
CA GLU A 33 11.65 -9.59 9.14
C GLU A 33 10.34 -9.82 8.38
N ILE A 34 9.57 -10.83 8.81
CA ILE A 34 8.25 -11.10 8.24
C ILE A 34 7.34 -9.87 8.42
N LEU A 35 7.32 -9.30 9.60
CA LEU A 35 6.51 -8.14 9.91
C LEU A 35 6.87 -6.95 9.01
N LYS A 36 8.15 -6.71 8.80
CA LYS A 36 8.64 -5.64 7.92
C LYS A 36 8.29 -5.90 6.47
N SER A 37 8.29 -7.16 6.04
CA SER A 37 7.97 -7.50 4.65
C SER A 37 6.53 -7.17 4.29
N PHE A 38 5.64 -7.10 5.28
CA PHE A 38 4.24 -6.73 5.08
C PHE A 38 3.97 -5.23 5.23
N ASP A 39 4.99 -4.43 5.44
CA ASP A 39 4.80 -2.98 5.56
C ASP A 39 4.25 -2.41 4.25
N GLY A 40 3.16 -1.66 4.37
CA GLY A 40 2.50 -1.08 3.21
C GLY A 40 1.72 -2.06 2.34
N MET A 41 1.53 -3.29 2.78
CA MET A 41 0.78 -4.28 2.01
C MET A 41 -0.68 -3.86 1.81
N THR A 42 -1.12 -3.83 0.56
CA THR A 42 -2.52 -3.56 0.22
C THR A 42 -3.13 -4.70 -0.59
N ASP A 43 -2.32 -5.41 -1.36
CA ASP A 43 -2.75 -6.49 -2.24
C ASP A 43 -1.97 -7.74 -1.89
N TYR A 44 -2.66 -8.85 -1.79
CA TYR A 44 -2.03 -10.14 -1.50
C TYR A 44 -2.92 -11.29 -1.95
N THR A 45 -2.35 -12.49 -1.96
CA THR A 45 -3.10 -13.71 -2.22
C THR A 45 -3.16 -14.51 -0.91
N PHE A 46 -4.37 -14.80 -0.46
CA PHE A 46 -4.60 -15.68 0.68
C PHE A 46 -5.15 -17.00 0.16
N ASN A 47 -4.39 -18.04 0.35
CA ASN A 47 -4.66 -19.35 -0.25
C ASN A 47 -4.63 -19.25 -1.78
N ILE A 48 -5.78 -19.33 -2.41
CA ILE A 48 -5.94 -19.17 -3.86
C ILE A 48 -6.64 -17.88 -4.25
N ASP A 49 -7.17 -17.15 -3.27
CA ASP A 49 -7.95 -15.95 -3.50
C ASP A 49 -7.08 -14.70 -3.44
N LYS A 50 -7.29 -13.82 -4.39
CA LYS A 50 -6.59 -12.52 -4.44
C LYS A 50 -7.43 -11.44 -3.78
N TYR A 51 -6.78 -10.66 -2.92
CA TYR A 51 -7.39 -9.55 -2.21
C TYR A 51 -6.68 -8.26 -2.57
N HIS A 52 -7.45 -7.21 -2.77
CA HIS A 52 -6.96 -5.90 -3.17
C HIS A 52 -7.50 -4.83 -2.25
N ASN A 53 -6.79 -3.70 -2.19
CA ASN A 53 -7.24 -2.53 -1.44
C ASN A 53 -7.49 -2.82 0.03
N MET A 54 -6.58 -3.56 0.64
CA MET A 54 -6.63 -3.89 2.06
C MET A 54 -5.81 -2.88 2.87
N VAL A 55 -6.21 -2.68 4.11
CA VAL A 55 -5.50 -1.81 5.06
C VAL A 55 -5.11 -2.64 6.26
N ILE A 56 -3.85 -2.56 6.67
CA ILE A 56 -3.38 -3.22 7.87
C ILE A 56 -3.86 -2.42 9.08
N LEU A 57 -4.65 -3.06 9.93
CA LEU A 57 -5.15 -2.48 11.18
C LEU A 57 -4.18 -2.69 12.33
N ARG A 58 -3.54 -3.86 12.37
CA ARG A 58 -2.65 -4.23 13.46
C ARG A 58 -1.59 -5.20 12.96
N ARG A 59 -0.37 -4.96 13.41
CA ARG A 59 0.75 -5.88 13.22
C ARG A 59 1.36 -6.12 14.59
N SER A 60 1.57 -7.37 14.95
CA SER A 60 2.19 -7.69 16.24
C SER A 60 2.97 -8.98 16.16
N VAL A 61 3.95 -9.10 17.05
CA VAL A 61 4.68 -10.33 17.29
C VAL A 61 4.29 -10.82 18.67
N VAL A 62 3.76 -12.02 18.74
CA VAL A 62 3.32 -12.63 20.00
C VAL A 62 4.26 -13.77 20.33
N VAL A 63 4.83 -13.73 21.53
CA VAL A 63 5.71 -14.79 22.04
C VAL A 63 5.00 -15.46 23.20
N VAL A 64 4.73 -16.76 23.07
CA VAL A 64 4.14 -17.58 24.12
C VAL A 64 5.00 -18.82 24.26
N GLY A 65 5.75 -18.91 25.37
CA GLY A 65 6.71 -19.99 25.57
C GLY A 65 7.76 -19.97 24.45
N ASP A 66 7.89 -21.08 23.74
CA ASP A 66 8.81 -21.21 22.61
C ASP A 66 8.15 -20.84 21.27
N SER A 67 6.87 -20.48 21.31
CA SER A 67 6.11 -20.17 20.10
C SER A 67 6.18 -18.68 19.80
N ILE A 68 6.61 -18.33 18.60
CA ILE A 68 6.69 -16.95 18.12
C ILE A 68 5.77 -16.84 16.91
N THR A 69 4.83 -15.91 16.97
CA THR A 69 3.80 -15.76 15.95
C THR A 69 3.72 -14.31 15.52
N VAL A 70 3.70 -14.10 14.21
CA VAL A 70 3.40 -12.79 13.62
C VAL A 70 1.91 -12.75 13.36
N LYS A 71 1.23 -11.77 13.95
CA LYS A 71 -0.20 -11.57 13.77
C LYS A 71 -0.46 -10.32 12.98
N ILE A 72 -1.27 -10.45 11.93
CA ILE A 72 -1.62 -9.35 11.06
C ILE A 72 -3.13 -9.33 10.89
N LYS A 73 -3.72 -8.18 11.19
CA LYS A 73 -5.14 -7.93 11.02
C LYS A 73 -5.34 -6.83 10.01
N LEU A 74 -6.24 -7.07 9.07
CA LEU A 74 -6.53 -6.14 7.99
C LEU A 74 -8.04 -5.90 7.89
N ARG A 75 -8.39 -4.88 7.14
CA ARG A 75 -9.77 -4.64 6.70
C ARG A 75 -9.74 -4.17 5.24
N GLU A 76 -10.87 -4.30 4.60
CA GLU A 76 -11.03 -3.74 3.27
C GLU A 76 -11.14 -2.22 3.37
N LYS A 77 -10.60 -1.50 2.40
CA LYS A 77 -10.80 -0.07 2.29
C LYS A 77 -12.26 0.22 1.97
N THR A 78 -12.79 1.27 2.59
CA THR A 78 -14.16 1.72 2.28
C THR A 78 -14.19 2.44 0.94
N GLU A 79 -15.37 2.58 0.36
CA GLU A 79 -15.56 3.34 -0.87
C GLU A 79 -15.07 4.78 -0.70
N ALA A 80 -15.30 5.38 0.46
CA ALA A 80 -14.82 6.73 0.77
C ALA A 80 -13.30 6.80 0.77
N GLU A 81 -12.62 5.81 1.32
CA GLU A 81 -11.15 5.75 1.33
C GLU A 81 -10.59 5.57 -0.08
N LEU A 82 -11.19 4.70 -0.88
CA LEU A 82 -10.79 4.50 -2.26
C LEU A 82 -11.01 5.76 -3.09
N ALA A 83 -12.12 6.44 -2.90
CA ALA A 83 -12.41 7.70 -3.57
C ALA A 83 -11.42 8.78 -3.15
N GLN A 84 -11.04 8.83 -1.88
CA GLN A 84 -10.05 9.78 -1.37
C GLN A 84 -8.67 9.53 -1.96
N GLU A 85 -8.25 8.28 -2.04
CA GLU A 85 -6.95 7.91 -2.65
C GLU A 85 -6.93 8.27 -4.13
N GLU A 86 -8.01 7.98 -4.84
CA GLU A 86 -8.15 8.32 -6.24
C GLU A 86 -8.09 9.84 -6.44
N LEU A 87 -8.75 10.58 -5.56
CA LEU A 87 -8.74 12.04 -5.59
C LEU A 87 -7.33 12.58 -5.30
N GLU A 88 -6.63 12.02 -4.33
CA GLU A 88 -5.25 12.42 -4.02
C GLU A 88 -4.30 12.10 -5.17
N ALA A 89 -4.43 10.92 -5.77
CA ALA A 89 -3.64 10.53 -6.93
C ALA A 89 -3.89 11.49 -8.10
N LEU A 90 -5.16 11.84 -8.31
CA LEU A 90 -5.54 12.79 -9.35
C LEU A 90 -4.98 14.18 -9.06
N ARG A 91 -5.06 14.66 -7.82
CA ARG A 91 -4.47 15.94 -7.41
C ARG A 91 -2.97 15.96 -7.61
N GLN A 92 -2.30 14.86 -7.26
CA GLN A 92 -0.86 14.73 -7.44
C GLN A 92 -0.51 14.79 -8.92
N ALA A 93 -1.22 14.06 -9.75
CA ALA A 93 -1.04 14.06 -11.20
C ALA A 93 -1.29 15.45 -11.79
N MET A 94 -2.35 16.12 -11.35
CA MET A 94 -2.67 17.48 -11.79
C MET A 94 -1.63 18.50 -11.33
N ALA A 95 -1.10 18.35 -10.10
CA ALA A 95 -0.05 19.22 -9.60
C ALA A 95 1.23 19.06 -10.42
N ASP A 96 1.62 17.82 -10.71
CA ASP A 96 2.79 17.54 -11.54
C ASP A 96 2.61 18.05 -12.96
N LEU A 97 1.43 17.82 -13.53
CA LEU A 97 1.07 18.30 -14.86
C LEU A 97 1.02 19.83 -14.89
N ALA A 98 0.42 20.45 -13.88
CA ALA A 98 0.33 21.91 -13.78
C ALA A 98 1.72 22.53 -13.68
N THR A 99 2.63 21.94 -12.92
CA THR A 99 4.00 22.41 -12.78
C THR A 99 4.72 22.36 -14.14
N THR A 100 4.62 21.24 -14.84
CA THR A 100 5.21 21.05 -16.16
C THR A 100 4.54 21.95 -17.18
N THR A 101 3.22 22.00 -17.16
CA THR A 101 2.44 22.84 -18.09
C THR A 101 2.67 24.32 -17.83
N ASN A 102 2.78 24.75 -16.58
CA ASN A 102 3.05 26.13 -16.23
C ASN A 102 4.38 26.61 -16.80
N LYS A 103 5.42 25.80 -16.72
CA LYS A 103 6.72 26.16 -17.33
C LYS A 103 6.59 26.33 -18.81
N THR A 104 5.94 25.41 -19.50
CA THR A 104 5.75 25.46 -20.93
C THR A 104 4.74 26.55 -21.33
N THR A 105 3.60 26.60 -20.65
CA THR A 105 2.52 27.54 -20.93
C THR A 105 2.93 28.97 -20.61
N THR A 106 3.64 29.19 -19.51
CA THR A 106 4.13 30.52 -19.15
C THR A 106 5.10 31.03 -20.21
N ALA A 107 6.00 30.17 -20.67
CA ALA A 107 6.92 30.52 -21.72
C ALA A 107 6.17 30.88 -23.03
N LYS A 108 5.15 30.11 -23.39
CA LYS A 108 4.33 30.37 -24.57
C LYS A 108 3.50 31.63 -24.41
N ILE A 109 2.88 31.82 -23.24
CA ILE A 109 2.08 33.03 -22.99
C ILE A 109 2.96 34.27 -23.00
N ASN A 110 4.12 34.20 -22.36
CA ASN A 110 5.05 35.34 -22.39
C ASN A 110 5.51 35.68 -23.82
N LYS A 111 5.74 34.65 -24.62
CA LYS A 111 6.09 34.85 -26.02
C LYS A 111 4.94 35.47 -26.80
N ILE A 112 3.73 35.01 -26.58
CA ILE A 112 2.54 35.59 -27.22
C ILE A 112 2.29 37.01 -26.73
N LEU A 113 2.39 37.24 -25.42
CA LEU A 113 2.20 38.56 -24.84
C LEU A 113 3.27 39.53 -25.31
N ASN A 114 4.50 39.08 -25.45
CA ASN A 114 5.57 39.93 -26.00
C ASN A 114 5.32 40.26 -27.46
N THR A 115 4.67 39.37 -28.20
CA THR A 115 4.33 39.56 -29.58
C THR A 115 3.07 40.43 -29.74
N GLU A 116 2.04 40.10 -28.95
CA GLU A 116 0.75 40.79 -29.03
C GLU A 116 0.63 41.94 -28.03
N GLY A 117 1.22 41.76 -26.83
CA GLY A 117 1.16 42.79 -25.79
C GLY A 117 1.92 44.02 -26.09
N VAL A 118 2.80 43.93 -27.02
CA VAL A 118 3.53 45.10 -27.54
C VAL A 118 2.60 46.02 -28.28
N LYS A 119 1.47 45.49 -28.60
CA LYS A 119 0.40 46.28 -29.19
C LYS A 119 -0.04 47.45 -28.26
#